data_1c9a40c8ef7e0708de900437c08c6ac3
#
_entry.id   1c9a40c8ef7e0708de900437c08c6ac3
#
_cell.length_a   1.000
_cell.length_b   1.000
_cell.length_c   1.000
_cell.angle_alpha   90.00
_cell.angle_beta   90.00
_cell.angle_gamma   90.00
#
_symmetry.space_group_name_H-M   'P 1'
#
loop_
_entity.id
_entity.type
_entity.pdbx_description
1 polymer ?
#
loop_
_entity_poly.entity_id
_entity_poly.type
_entity_poly.pdbx_seq_one_letter_code
_entity_poly.pdbx_strand_id
1 'polypeptide(L)'
;MTFLKLFFISILLWVSACAPKKVEMPAVEQQSIDIVLAERRSIERIDAAMSVIFEKADSEMQGDAVLDIARDGNVHMKVYTLGILAMDLISKNGLVKSTPKLDMRKTAILTRGIRDSLFWWDLTDFTVQEENDHLILQNATRQVVLDRSTLLPQKQRISFDDGKQLTVIYDNPAQAEGLWYQSRMRIELSRYAVTLTIREISFTGRR
;
A
#
# COMPACT_ATOMS: atom_id res chain seq x y z
N MET A 1 -38.70 14.32 -38.26
CA MET A 1 -38.18 13.18 -37.47
C MET A 1 -36.67 12.92 -37.66
N THR A 2 -36.01 13.46 -38.65
CA THR A 2 -34.59 13.19 -38.95
C THR A 2 -33.64 13.98 -38.06
N PHE A 3 -33.97 15.19 -37.65
CA PHE A 3 -33.10 16.05 -36.75
C PHE A 3 -32.95 15.49 -35.35
N LEU A 4 -33.97 14.86 -34.79
CA LEU A 4 -33.93 14.25 -33.45
C LEU A 4 -33.00 13.04 -33.38
N LYS A 5 -32.89 12.27 -34.46
CA LYS A 5 -32.00 11.11 -34.56
C LYS A 5 -30.53 11.51 -34.65
N LEU A 6 -30.20 12.60 -35.32
CA LEU A 6 -28.85 13.14 -35.43
C LEU A 6 -28.36 13.70 -34.09
N PHE A 7 -29.25 14.31 -33.28
CA PHE A 7 -28.91 14.82 -31.97
C PHE A 7 -28.57 13.72 -30.95
N PHE A 8 -29.33 12.60 -30.99
CA PHE A 8 -29.03 11.44 -30.14
C PHE A 8 -27.71 10.74 -30.48
N ILE A 9 -27.33 10.67 -31.74
CA ILE A 9 -26.06 10.06 -32.20
C ILE A 9 -24.90 10.92 -31.76
N SER A 10 -25.02 12.25 -31.77
CA SER A 10 -23.99 13.18 -31.32
C SER A 10 -23.70 13.06 -29.81
N ILE A 11 -24.72 12.84 -28.97
CA ILE A 11 -24.55 12.69 -27.52
C ILE A 11 -23.87 11.35 -27.17
N LEU A 12 -24.14 10.27 -27.93
CA LEU A 12 -23.50 8.98 -27.69
C LEU A 12 -21.98 9.00 -27.95
N LEU A 13 -21.50 9.82 -28.84
CA LEU A 13 -20.08 9.94 -29.17
C LEU A 13 -19.25 10.65 -28.07
N TRP A 14 -19.88 11.43 -27.21
CA TRP A 14 -19.19 12.15 -26.12
C TRP A 14 -18.99 11.30 -24.85
N VAL A 15 -19.72 10.21 -24.70
CA VAL A 15 -19.62 9.33 -23.51
C VAL A 15 -18.48 8.31 -23.63
N SER A 16 -17.93 8.10 -24.84
CA SER A 16 -16.90 7.09 -25.08
C SER A 16 -15.46 7.53 -24.71
N ALA A 17 -15.25 8.77 -24.27
CA ALA A 17 -13.89 9.34 -24.12
C ALA A 17 -13.25 9.20 -22.73
N CYS A 18 -13.90 8.58 -21.75
CA CYS A 18 -13.35 8.38 -20.41
C CYS A 18 -13.13 6.91 -20.04
N ALA A 19 -12.57 6.13 -20.96
CA ALA A 19 -11.98 4.87 -20.54
C ALA A 19 -10.69 5.20 -19.75
N PRO A 20 -10.52 4.74 -18.50
CA PRO A 20 -9.28 4.95 -17.77
C PRO A 20 -8.16 4.31 -18.57
N LYS A 21 -7.15 5.13 -18.93
CA LYS A 21 -5.97 4.67 -19.66
C LYS A 21 -5.30 3.62 -18.78
N LYS A 22 -5.37 2.35 -19.19
CA LYS A 22 -4.66 1.28 -18.51
C LYS A 22 -3.17 1.62 -18.62
N VAL A 23 -2.53 1.94 -17.50
CA VAL A 23 -1.11 2.23 -17.47
C VAL A 23 -0.41 0.89 -17.74
N GLU A 24 0.13 0.72 -18.96
CA GLU A 24 0.94 -0.44 -19.29
C GLU A 24 2.24 -0.33 -18.51
N MET A 25 2.39 -1.20 -17.53
CA MET A 25 3.66 -1.39 -16.85
C MET A 25 4.66 -2.01 -17.83
N PRO A 26 5.87 -1.45 -17.99
CA PRO A 26 6.90 -2.14 -18.72
C PRO A 26 7.19 -3.45 -17.99
N ALA A 27 7.15 -4.56 -18.71
CA ALA A 27 7.70 -5.81 -18.21
C ALA A 27 9.16 -5.56 -17.86
N VAL A 28 9.54 -5.84 -16.62
CA VAL A 28 10.93 -5.74 -16.17
C VAL A 28 11.66 -6.99 -16.66
N GLU A 29 11.77 -7.11 -17.98
CA GLU A 29 12.56 -8.18 -18.60
C GLU A 29 14.00 -8.03 -18.14
N GLN A 30 14.46 -8.99 -17.30
CA GLN A 30 15.86 -9.21 -16.90
C GLN A 30 16.44 -8.36 -15.74
N GLN A 31 15.69 -7.56 -14.99
CA GLN A 31 16.28 -7.04 -13.75
C GLN A 31 16.33 -8.13 -12.67
N SER A 32 17.52 -8.30 -12.08
CA SER A 32 17.66 -9.12 -10.87
C SER A 32 16.88 -8.48 -9.72
N ILE A 33 16.22 -9.30 -8.92
CA ILE A 33 15.53 -8.83 -7.70
C ILE A 33 16.48 -8.04 -6.78
N ASP A 34 17.75 -8.41 -6.74
CA ASP A 34 18.76 -7.72 -5.93
C ASP A 34 18.95 -6.26 -6.33
N ILE A 35 18.89 -5.94 -7.63
CA ILE A 35 18.99 -4.57 -8.14
C ILE A 35 17.78 -3.76 -7.68
N VAL A 36 16.57 -4.32 -7.80
CA VAL A 36 15.33 -3.66 -7.36
C VAL A 36 15.33 -3.42 -5.86
N LEU A 37 15.76 -4.40 -5.08
CA LEU A 37 15.87 -4.25 -3.62
C LEU A 37 16.93 -3.22 -3.23
N ALA A 38 18.08 -3.20 -3.91
CA ALA A 38 19.13 -2.22 -3.65
C ALA A 38 18.67 -0.79 -3.93
N GLU A 39 17.98 -0.55 -5.05
CA GLU A 39 17.39 0.74 -5.37
C GLU A 39 16.39 1.18 -4.30
N ARG A 40 15.47 0.29 -3.92
CA ARG A 40 14.42 0.61 -2.94
C ARG A 40 14.97 0.81 -1.53
N ARG A 41 16.07 0.15 -1.17
CA ARG A 41 16.74 0.34 0.14
C ARG A 41 17.34 1.73 0.32
N SER A 42 17.52 2.51 -0.74
CA SER A 42 17.90 3.92 -0.65
C SER A 42 16.77 4.82 -0.12
N ILE A 43 15.52 4.36 -0.13
CA ILE A 43 14.39 5.09 0.40
C ILE A 43 14.40 5.01 1.93
N GLU A 44 14.51 6.15 2.57
CA GLU A 44 14.53 6.27 4.03
C GLU A 44 13.18 6.69 4.61
N ARG A 45 12.39 7.44 3.83
CA ARG A 45 11.11 7.99 4.26
C ARG A 45 10.11 8.03 3.11
N ILE A 46 8.85 7.84 3.47
CA ILE A 46 7.69 7.93 2.57
C ILE A 46 6.69 8.91 3.18
N ASP A 47 6.30 9.92 2.41
CA ASP A 47 5.18 10.80 2.70
C ASP A 47 4.04 10.46 1.75
N ALA A 48 2.81 10.30 2.27
CA ALA A 48 1.68 9.92 1.44
C ALA A 48 0.36 10.57 1.89
N ALA A 49 -0.46 10.96 0.91
CA ALA A 49 -1.87 11.26 1.09
C ALA A 49 -2.71 10.10 0.54
N MET A 50 -3.68 9.64 1.32
CA MET A 50 -4.42 8.42 0.99
C MET A 50 -5.86 8.46 1.51
N SER A 51 -6.74 7.65 0.94
CA SER A 51 -7.99 7.28 1.59
C SER A 51 -7.78 6.02 2.44
N VAL A 52 -8.51 5.95 3.55
CA VAL A 52 -8.43 4.84 4.51
C VAL A 52 -9.83 4.32 4.79
N ILE A 53 -10.01 3.02 4.71
CA ILE A 53 -11.22 2.32 5.13
C ILE A 53 -10.84 1.37 6.26
N PHE A 54 -11.41 1.59 7.42
CA PHE A 54 -11.28 0.73 8.58
C PHE A 54 -12.49 -0.18 8.69
N GLU A 55 -12.26 -1.48 8.74
CA GLU A 55 -13.32 -2.49 8.87
C GLU A 55 -13.10 -3.29 10.16
N LYS A 56 -14.17 -3.51 10.89
CA LYS A 56 -14.20 -4.37 12.07
C LYS A 56 -15.56 -5.07 12.12
N ALA A 57 -15.61 -6.36 11.82
CA ALA A 57 -16.87 -7.13 11.79
C ALA A 57 -17.96 -6.36 11.00
N ASP A 58 -18.98 -5.83 11.69
CA ASP A 58 -20.13 -5.16 11.08
C ASP A 58 -20.00 -3.63 11.04
N SER A 59 -18.81 -3.07 11.29
CA SER A 59 -18.59 -1.63 11.29
C SER A 59 -17.49 -1.22 10.32
N GLU A 60 -17.75 -0.17 9.54
CA GLU A 60 -16.82 0.46 8.63
C GLU A 60 -16.67 1.93 8.97
N MET A 61 -15.45 2.44 8.90
CA MET A 61 -15.13 3.86 9.03
C MET A 61 -14.23 4.26 7.87
N GLN A 62 -14.63 5.28 7.14
CA GLN A 62 -13.89 5.83 6.02
C GLN A 62 -13.35 7.22 6.37
N GLY A 63 -12.17 7.55 5.86
CA GLY A 63 -11.55 8.86 6.01
C GLY A 63 -10.41 9.10 5.02
N ASP A 64 -9.90 10.32 5.05
CA ASP A 64 -8.67 10.71 4.38
C ASP A 64 -7.52 10.69 5.38
N ALA A 65 -6.33 10.28 4.96
CA ALA A 65 -5.16 10.25 5.83
C ALA A 65 -3.96 10.93 5.19
N VAL A 66 -3.15 11.52 6.05
CA VAL A 66 -1.78 11.95 5.73
C VAL A 66 -0.85 11.10 6.57
N LEU A 67 0.11 10.48 5.91
CA LEU A 67 1.09 9.57 6.51
C LEU A 67 2.48 10.09 6.22
N ASP A 68 3.29 10.12 7.27
CA ASP A 68 4.73 10.29 7.24
C ASP A 68 5.34 9.07 7.94
N ILE A 69 6.14 8.31 7.22
CA ILE A 69 6.69 7.06 7.74
C ILE A 69 8.16 6.90 7.33
N ALA A 70 9.00 6.58 8.31
CA ALA A 70 10.41 6.30 8.09
C ALA A 70 10.71 4.80 8.18
N ARG A 71 11.75 4.38 7.48
CA ARG A 71 12.19 2.98 7.45
C ARG A 71 12.54 2.43 8.82
N ASP A 72 13.05 3.26 9.73
CA ASP A 72 13.35 2.93 11.13
C ASP A 72 12.13 2.64 12.00
N GLY A 73 10.90 2.81 11.45
CA GLY A 73 9.64 2.54 12.15
C GLY A 73 9.02 3.76 12.83
N ASN A 74 9.59 4.96 12.65
CA ASN A 74 8.91 6.18 13.05
C ASN A 74 7.72 6.41 12.11
N VAL A 75 6.53 6.65 12.68
CA VAL A 75 5.26 6.83 11.96
C VAL A 75 4.53 8.03 12.54
N HIS A 76 4.03 8.90 11.68
CA HIS A 76 3.04 9.91 12.03
C HIS A 76 1.88 9.82 11.04
N MET A 77 0.70 9.46 11.52
CA MET A 77 -0.50 9.32 10.70
C MET A 77 -1.64 10.14 11.28
N LYS A 78 -2.23 11.00 10.47
CA LYS A 78 -3.44 11.74 10.79
C LYS A 78 -4.57 11.27 9.89
N VAL A 79 -5.73 10.94 10.47
CA VAL A 79 -6.92 10.56 9.73
C VAL A 79 -8.01 11.60 9.96
N TYR A 80 -8.64 12.00 8.87
CA TYR A 80 -9.72 12.99 8.85
C TYR A 80 -10.99 12.33 8.34
N THR A 81 -12.10 12.56 9.02
CA THR A 81 -13.44 12.17 8.56
C THR A 81 -14.29 13.42 8.40
N LEU A 82 -14.83 13.63 7.20
CA LEU A 82 -15.54 14.86 6.85
C LEU A 82 -14.73 16.16 7.16
N GLY A 83 -13.43 16.12 6.96
CA GLY A 83 -12.53 17.25 7.23
C GLY A 83 -12.18 17.47 8.72
N ILE A 84 -12.74 16.69 9.63
CA ILE A 84 -12.45 16.76 11.07
C ILE A 84 -11.40 15.71 11.43
N LEU A 85 -10.39 16.09 12.22
CA LEU A 85 -9.37 15.17 12.71
C LEU A 85 -10.01 14.10 13.59
N ALA A 86 -10.09 12.88 13.06
CA ALA A 86 -10.66 11.71 13.73
C ALA A 86 -9.61 10.89 14.49
N MET A 87 -8.34 10.90 14.01
CA MET A 87 -7.26 10.19 14.65
C MET A 87 -5.92 10.89 14.40
N ASP A 88 -5.11 10.95 15.45
CA ASP A 88 -3.68 11.31 15.39
C ASP A 88 -2.87 10.19 16.02
N LEU A 89 -1.95 9.57 15.27
CA LEU A 89 -1.12 8.46 15.71
C LEU A 89 0.34 8.80 15.46
N ILE A 90 1.14 8.72 16.52
CA ILE A 90 2.58 8.88 16.47
C ILE A 90 3.21 7.62 17.07
N SER A 91 4.10 7.00 16.29
CA SER A 91 5.02 5.95 16.75
C SER A 91 6.44 6.47 16.62
N LYS A 92 7.19 6.49 17.71
CA LYS A 92 8.58 6.93 17.72
C LYS A 92 9.39 6.07 18.70
N ASN A 93 10.49 5.47 18.22
CA ASN A 93 11.36 4.60 19.01
C ASN A 93 10.58 3.48 19.74
N GLY A 94 9.60 2.88 19.08
CA GLY A 94 8.74 1.83 19.64
C GLY A 94 7.65 2.31 20.60
N LEU A 95 7.62 3.59 20.96
CA LEU A 95 6.55 4.18 21.78
C LEU A 95 5.43 4.69 20.89
N VAL A 96 4.21 4.22 21.13
CA VAL A 96 3.03 4.61 20.37
C VAL A 96 2.11 5.48 21.22
N LYS A 97 1.74 6.64 20.66
CA LYS A 97 0.71 7.54 21.20
C LYS A 97 -0.37 7.72 20.16
N SER A 98 -1.64 7.66 20.56
CA SER A 98 -2.76 7.92 19.66
C SER A 98 -3.92 8.62 20.35
N THR A 99 -4.59 9.48 19.60
CA THR A 99 -5.85 10.12 19.99
C THR A 99 -6.87 9.86 18.88
N PRO A 100 -7.97 9.12 19.17
CA PRO A 100 -8.29 8.41 20.39
C PRO A 100 -7.34 7.24 20.67
N LYS A 101 -7.31 6.74 21.90
CA LYS A 101 -6.50 5.57 22.27
C LYS A 101 -6.92 4.33 21.49
N LEU A 102 -5.99 3.67 20.86
CA LEU A 102 -6.22 2.46 20.07
C LEU A 102 -5.97 1.21 20.90
N ASP A 103 -6.67 0.12 20.56
CA ASP A 103 -6.34 -1.21 21.06
C ASP A 103 -5.05 -1.75 20.39
N MET A 104 -4.46 -2.80 21.00
CA MET A 104 -3.19 -3.35 20.53
C MET A 104 -3.23 -3.84 19.07
N ARG A 105 -4.36 -4.39 18.59
CA ARG A 105 -4.48 -4.90 17.22
C ARG A 105 -4.52 -3.79 16.20
N LYS A 106 -5.32 -2.76 16.47
CA LYS A 106 -5.36 -1.55 15.63
C LYS A 106 -4.00 -0.88 15.60
N THR A 107 -3.35 -0.76 16.75
CA THR A 107 -1.98 -0.23 16.84
C THR A 107 -1.03 -1.03 15.97
N ALA A 108 -1.02 -2.36 16.07
CA ALA A 108 -0.14 -3.23 15.28
C ALA A 108 -0.36 -3.08 13.77
N ILE A 109 -1.63 -2.98 13.31
CA ILE A 109 -1.95 -2.74 11.89
C ILE A 109 -1.43 -1.37 11.45
N LEU A 110 -1.74 -0.31 12.21
CA LEU A 110 -1.45 1.07 11.83
C LEU A 110 0.03 1.46 11.96
N THR A 111 0.80 0.72 12.72
CA THR A 111 2.25 0.95 12.85
C THR A 111 3.01 -0.08 12.02
N ARG A 112 3.22 -1.29 12.55
CA ARG A 112 4.01 -2.35 11.91
C ARG A 112 3.39 -2.80 10.58
N GLY A 113 2.05 -2.95 10.52
CA GLY A 113 1.36 -3.38 9.29
C GLY A 113 1.58 -2.40 8.15
N ILE A 114 1.35 -1.09 8.37
CA ILE A 114 1.55 -0.06 7.35
C ILE A 114 3.03 0.07 7.00
N ARG A 115 3.92 0.12 8.02
CA ARG A 115 5.36 0.21 7.79
C ARG A 115 5.86 -0.93 6.91
N ASP A 116 5.58 -2.15 7.28
CA ASP A 116 6.06 -3.33 6.58
C ASP A 116 5.40 -3.51 5.21
N SER A 117 4.20 -2.95 5.00
CA SER A 117 3.55 -2.93 3.69
C SER A 117 4.21 -1.94 2.73
N LEU A 118 4.50 -0.74 3.19
CA LEU A 118 5.13 0.29 2.37
C LEU A 118 6.61 0.01 2.14
N PHE A 119 7.32 -0.51 3.13
CA PHE A 119 8.71 -0.95 3.03
C PHE A 119 8.81 -2.48 2.89
N TRP A 120 8.03 -3.07 1.99
CA TRP A 120 8.01 -4.52 1.77
C TRP A 120 9.39 -5.11 1.41
N TRP A 121 10.25 -4.29 0.79
CA TRP A 121 11.61 -4.65 0.40
C TRP A 121 12.63 -4.62 1.55
N ASP A 122 12.27 -4.12 2.71
CA ASP A 122 13.13 -4.05 3.89
C ASP A 122 13.14 -5.41 4.62
N LEU A 123 13.63 -6.44 3.92
CA LEU A 123 13.87 -7.76 4.46
C LEU A 123 15.38 -7.99 4.61
N THR A 124 15.76 -8.63 5.71
CA THR A 124 17.12 -9.14 5.96
C THR A 124 17.08 -10.65 6.07
N ASP A 125 18.18 -11.31 5.76
CA ASP A 125 18.37 -12.76 5.92
C ASP A 125 17.25 -13.59 5.27
N PHE A 126 16.88 -13.26 4.03
CA PHE A 126 15.82 -13.91 3.30
C PHE A 126 16.35 -14.90 2.25
N THR A 127 15.53 -15.89 1.94
CA THR A 127 15.70 -16.78 0.79
C THR A 127 14.79 -16.35 -0.34
N VAL A 128 15.20 -16.63 -1.58
CA VAL A 128 14.39 -16.42 -2.78
C VAL A 128 13.97 -17.77 -3.33
N GLN A 129 12.68 -17.95 -3.58
CA GLN A 129 12.12 -19.11 -4.25
C GLN A 129 11.36 -18.64 -5.49
N GLU A 130 11.53 -19.35 -6.59
CA GLU A 130 10.80 -19.10 -7.83
C GLU A 130 9.67 -20.12 -7.98
N GLU A 131 8.44 -19.65 -8.11
CA GLU A 131 7.26 -20.48 -8.31
C GLU A 131 6.43 -19.92 -9.48
N ASN A 132 6.47 -20.60 -10.63
CA ASN A 132 5.72 -20.20 -11.84
C ASN A 132 5.94 -18.69 -12.17
N ASP A 133 4.87 -17.88 -12.00
CA ASP A 133 4.86 -16.45 -12.28
C ASP A 133 5.16 -15.58 -11.05
N HIS A 134 5.69 -16.17 -9.98
CA HIS A 134 5.96 -15.47 -8.72
C HIS A 134 7.40 -15.64 -8.27
N LEU A 135 7.91 -14.62 -7.57
CA LEU A 135 9.10 -14.69 -6.73
C LEU A 135 8.68 -14.58 -5.27
N ILE A 136 9.12 -15.51 -4.45
CA ILE A 136 8.81 -15.53 -3.01
C ILE A 136 10.08 -15.17 -2.25
N LEU A 137 10.05 -14.03 -1.55
CA LEU A 137 11.08 -13.64 -0.60
C LEU A 137 10.63 -14.04 0.79
N GLN A 138 11.41 -14.83 1.51
CA GLN A 138 11.00 -15.34 2.82
C GLN A 138 12.13 -15.29 3.83
N ASN A 139 11.82 -14.81 5.03
CA ASN A 139 12.65 -14.98 6.23
C ASN A 139 11.81 -15.54 7.40
N ALA A 140 12.36 -15.56 8.62
CA ALA A 140 11.70 -16.14 9.78
C ALA A 140 10.33 -15.50 10.12
N THR A 141 10.13 -14.23 9.84
CA THR A 141 8.93 -13.47 10.26
C THR A 141 8.11 -12.93 9.10
N ARG A 142 8.65 -12.91 7.87
CA ARG A 142 7.99 -12.28 6.72
C ARG A 142 8.11 -13.15 5.47
N GLN A 143 7.03 -13.19 4.70
CA GLN A 143 7.00 -13.75 3.35
C GLN A 143 6.38 -12.71 2.43
N VAL A 144 7.06 -12.38 1.32
CA VAL A 144 6.58 -11.46 0.29
C VAL A 144 6.51 -12.22 -1.03
N VAL A 145 5.34 -12.21 -1.64
CA VAL A 145 5.08 -12.78 -2.97
C VAL A 145 5.08 -11.63 -3.96
N LEU A 146 5.99 -11.67 -4.91
CA LEU A 146 6.12 -10.70 -5.99
C LEU A 146 5.61 -11.30 -7.29
N ASP A 147 5.01 -10.48 -8.13
CA ASP A 147 4.80 -10.80 -9.53
C ASP A 147 6.17 -10.85 -10.25
N ARG A 148 6.43 -11.93 -10.98
CA ARG A 148 7.74 -12.15 -11.62
C ARG A 148 8.01 -11.15 -12.75
N SER A 149 6.97 -10.72 -13.46
CA SER A 149 7.11 -9.83 -14.61
C SER A 149 7.32 -8.38 -14.23
N THR A 150 6.80 -7.94 -13.08
CA THR A 150 6.81 -6.55 -12.64
C THR A 150 7.66 -6.32 -11.39
N LEU A 151 8.01 -7.39 -10.67
CA LEU A 151 8.67 -7.38 -9.37
C LEU A 151 7.94 -6.52 -8.32
N LEU A 152 6.62 -6.30 -8.51
CA LEU A 152 5.77 -5.65 -7.53
C LEU A 152 5.17 -6.67 -6.55
N PRO A 153 4.95 -6.30 -5.28
CA PRO A 153 4.32 -7.18 -4.31
C PRO A 153 2.85 -7.41 -4.66
N GLN A 154 2.41 -8.65 -4.55
CA GLN A 154 1.01 -9.06 -4.67
C GLN A 154 0.45 -9.42 -3.30
N LYS A 155 1.27 -10.06 -2.47
CA LYS A 155 0.85 -10.50 -1.15
C LYS A 155 2.03 -10.49 -0.19
N GLN A 156 1.75 -10.17 1.07
CA GLN A 156 2.73 -10.32 2.14
C GLN A 156 2.08 -10.96 3.36
N ARG A 157 2.84 -11.77 4.07
CA ARG A 157 2.48 -12.31 5.38
C ARG A 157 3.54 -11.90 6.39
N ILE A 158 3.09 -11.47 7.55
CA ILE A 158 3.94 -11.03 8.67
C ILE A 158 3.52 -11.81 9.90
N SER A 159 4.43 -12.60 10.46
CA SER A 159 4.19 -13.37 11.67
C SER A 159 4.58 -12.54 12.90
N PHE A 160 3.78 -12.64 13.94
CA PHE A 160 4.04 -12.05 15.25
C PHE A 160 4.48 -13.15 16.24
N ASP A 161 5.18 -12.76 17.30
CA ASP A 161 5.68 -13.70 18.32
C ASP A 161 4.57 -14.44 19.06
N ASP A 162 3.35 -13.87 19.11
CA ASP A 162 2.16 -14.49 19.69
C ASP A 162 1.44 -15.48 18.75
N GLY A 163 2.07 -15.82 17.62
CA GLY A 163 1.55 -16.76 16.61
C GLY A 163 0.48 -16.16 15.68
N LYS A 164 0.11 -14.89 15.86
CA LYS A 164 -0.80 -14.22 14.94
C LYS A 164 -0.09 -13.89 13.62
N GLN A 165 -0.87 -13.83 12.56
CA GLN A 165 -0.41 -13.49 11.24
C GLN A 165 -1.19 -12.29 10.70
N LEU A 166 -0.45 -11.30 10.20
CA LEU A 166 -0.99 -10.19 9.43
C LEU A 166 -0.80 -10.51 7.95
N THR A 167 -1.84 -10.29 7.17
CA THR A 167 -1.80 -10.46 5.71
C THR A 167 -1.97 -9.11 5.05
N VAL A 168 -1.15 -8.84 4.03
CA VAL A 168 -1.29 -7.69 3.14
C VAL A 168 -1.58 -8.20 1.73
N ILE A 169 -2.59 -7.64 1.10
CA ILE A 169 -2.93 -7.86 -0.30
C ILE A 169 -2.69 -6.54 -1.01
N TYR A 170 -1.96 -6.58 -2.13
CA TYR A 170 -1.59 -5.41 -2.90
C TYR A 170 -2.30 -5.40 -4.24
N ASP A 171 -2.66 -4.19 -4.70
CA ASP A 171 -3.41 -3.99 -5.95
C ASP A 171 -3.14 -2.58 -6.51
N ASN A 172 -3.56 -2.36 -7.77
CA ASN A 172 -3.52 -1.09 -8.46
C ASN A 172 -2.11 -0.49 -8.56
N PRO A 173 -1.26 -1.03 -9.45
CA PRO A 173 0.07 -0.49 -9.70
C PRO A 173 -0.01 0.96 -10.18
N ALA A 174 0.87 1.81 -9.64
CA ALA A 174 1.01 3.21 -9.96
C ALA A 174 2.49 3.61 -10.00
N GLN A 175 2.79 4.78 -10.53
CA GLN A 175 4.15 5.30 -10.62
C GLN A 175 4.26 6.70 -10.00
N ALA A 176 5.30 6.92 -9.21
CA ALA A 176 5.69 8.23 -8.71
C ALA A 176 7.22 8.33 -8.70
N GLU A 177 7.75 9.48 -9.09
CA GLU A 177 9.21 9.77 -9.13
C GLU A 177 10.02 8.67 -9.85
N GLY A 178 9.45 8.04 -10.90
CA GLY A 178 10.07 6.95 -11.65
C GLY A 178 10.01 5.58 -10.99
N LEU A 179 9.48 5.45 -9.77
CA LEU A 179 9.28 4.18 -9.07
C LEU A 179 7.86 3.64 -9.27
N TRP A 180 7.77 2.36 -9.61
CA TRP A 180 6.50 1.64 -9.58
C TRP A 180 6.19 1.16 -8.16
N TYR A 181 4.94 1.29 -7.73
CA TYR A 181 4.46 0.84 -6.44
C TYR A 181 3.00 0.38 -6.52
N GLN A 182 2.51 -0.33 -5.51
CA GLN A 182 1.10 -0.67 -5.40
C GLN A 182 0.37 0.45 -4.67
N SER A 183 -0.59 1.10 -5.34
CA SER A 183 -1.31 2.24 -4.78
C SER A 183 -2.45 1.82 -3.85
N ARG A 184 -2.90 0.57 -3.92
CA ARG A 184 -3.89 0.02 -3.01
C ARG A 184 -3.33 -1.15 -2.25
N MET A 185 -3.59 -1.19 -0.94
CA MET A 185 -3.21 -2.31 -0.08
C MET A 185 -4.28 -2.55 0.98
N ARG A 186 -4.62 -3.82 1.19
CA ARG A 186 -5.52 -4.27 2.24
C ARG A 186 -4.72 -5.05 3.28
N ILE A 187 -4.73 -4.57 4.51
CA ILE A 187 -3.99 -5.12 5.65
C ILE A 187 -4.99 -5.78 6.59
N GLU A 188 -4.85 -7.05 6.84
CA GLU A 188 -5.78 -7.85 7.65
C GLU A 188 -5.07 -8.45 8.88
N LEU A 189 -5.69 -8.32 10.05
CA LEU A 189 -5.27 -8.96 11.29
C LEU A 189 -6.47 -9.44 12.07
N SER A 190 -6.71 -10.75 12.12
CA SER A 190 -7.88 -11.36 12.77
C SER A 190 -9.18 -10.83 12.15
N ARG A 191 -10.01 -10.09 12.93
CA ARG A 191 -11.28 -9.51 12.49
C ARG A 191 -11.19 -8.03 12.06
N TYR A 192 -9.99 -7.49 12.03
CA TYR A 192 -9.75 -6.11 11.63
C TYR A 192 -9.13 -6.09 10.24
N ALA A 193 -9.57 -5.19 9.40
CA ALA A 193 -8.93 -4.87 8.16
C ALA A 193 -8.80 -3.36 7.97
N VAL A 194 -7.75 -2.96 7.26
CA VAL A 194 -7.53 -1.58 6.84
C VAL A 194 -7.21 -1.60 5.35
N THR A 195 -8.00 -0.90 4.56
CA THR A 195 -7.71 -0.67 3.15
C THR A 195 -7.16 0.74 3.00
N LEU A 196 -5.97 0.84 2.43
CA LEU A 196 -5.30 2.08 2.09
C LEU A 196 -5.33 2.25 0.58
N THR A 197 -5.72 3.43 0.09
CA THR A 197 -5.59 3.79 -1.32
C THR A 197 -4.81 5.10 -1.43
N ILE A 198 -3.57 4.99 -1.88
CA ILE A 198 -2.63 6.10 -2.01
C ILE A 198 -3.05 6.96 -3.21
N ARG A 199 -3.18 8.26 -2.98
CA ARG A 199 -3.47 9.27 -4.01
C ARG A 199 -2.21 10.02 -4.42
N GLU A 200 -1.38 10.33 -3.43
CA GLU A 200 -0.11 11.02 -3.62
C GLU A 200 0.95 10.35 -2.76
N ILE A 201 2.16 10.23 -3.26
CA ILE A 201 3.30 9.65 -2.54
C ILE A 201 4.59 10.35 -2.98
N SER A 202 5.48 10.55 -2.04
CA SER A 202 6.86 11.00 -2.29
C SER A 202 7.86 10.17 -1.48
N PHE A 203 9.07 10.07 -2.01
CA PHE A 203 10.14 9.25 -1.45
C PHE A 203 11.36 10.11 -1.13
N THR A 204 11.88 10.03 0.09
CA THR A 204 13.07 10.77 0.53
C THR A 204 14.22 9.79 0.81
N GLY A 205 15.46 10.23 0.58
CA GLY A 205 16.68 9.44 0.78
C GLY A 205 17.26 8.84 -0.51
N ARG A 206 16.60 8.98 -1.66
CA ARG A 206 17.16 8.57 -2.98
C ARG A 206 18.36 9.47 -3.34
N ARG A 207 19.50 8.85 -3.57
CA ARG A 207 20.70 9.49 -4.15
C ARG A 207 21.06 8.85 -5.48
#